data_4903ab1fb4abc66278196b0782e697a5
#
_entry.id   4903ab1fb4abc66278196b0782e697a5
#
_cell.length_a   1.000
_cell.length_b   1.000
_cell.length_c   1.000
_cell.angle_alpha   90.00
_cell.angle_beta   90.00
_cell.angle_gamma   90.00
#
_symmetry.space_group_name_H-M   'P 1'
#
loop_
_entity.id
_entity.type
_entity.pdbx_description
1 polymer ?
#
loop_
_entity_poly.entity_id
_entity_poly.type
_entity_poly.pdbx_seq_one_letter_code
_entity_poly.pdbx_strand_id
1 'polypeptide(L)'
;MNSTFNLDGILSTTRYNLHSHTQFCDGRGTMDQFARAAVAAGIRHYGFSPHSPVPFDTPCNMKADDVPAYLAEVERIRKKYDTVQFYAGMEIDYLGPDWGPSHPYFAGLNLDYCIGSVHFLPAKSDSKRFVDVDGRPERFVQYMHEYFDDDIEYVVEEFYRRSSAMVRAGGFDILGHLDKIGANASHYLPGIERRRWYRDCLDALVDDVIASGVCVEINTKSLRQTGRIFPAESVVARLYRARVPLAVNSDTHYPDLIDSGRPYGLSLL
;
A
#
# COMPACT_ATOMS: atom_id res chain seq x y z
N MET A 1 -22.05 -11.13 5.33
CA MET A 1 -20.78 -10.55 5.81
C MET A 1 -20.28 -11.42 6.95
N ASN A 2 -19.30 -12.27 6.72
CA ASN A 2 -18.62 -13.00 7.80
C ASN A 2 -17.53 -12.08 8.36
N SER A 3 -17.90 -11.14 9.22
CA SER A 3 -16.98 -10.17 9.79
C SER A 3 -16.16 -10.80 10.91
N THR A 4 -15.11 -11.54 10.54
CA THR A 4 -14.06 -11.91 11.50
C THR A 4 -12.92 -10.87 11.49
N PHE A 5 -12.91 -9.94 10.53
CA PHE A 5 -11.90 -8.89 10.46
C PHE A 5 -12.24 -7.77 11.46
N ASN A 6 -11.37 -7.61 12.43
CA ASN A 6 -11.43 -6.55 13.43
C ASN A 6 -10.06 -5.90 13.53
N LEU A 7 -9.88 -4.78 12.83
CA LEU A 7 -8.58 -4.12 12.72
C LEU A 7 -8.03 -3.71 14.09
N ASP A 8 -8.85 -3.13 14.97
CA ASP A 8 -8.41 -2.71 16.32
C ASP A 8 -7.93 -3.91 17.15
N GLY A 9 -8.66 -5.03 17.09
CA GLY A 9 -8.25 -6.26 17.74
C GLY A 9 -6.95 -6.83 17.19
N ILE A 10 -6.73 -6.74 15.88
CA ILE A 10 -5.49 -7.16 15.22
C ILE A 10 -4.33 -6.25 15.66
N LEU A 11 -4.52 -4.95 15.65
CA LEU A 11 -3.49 -3.97 16.02
C LEU A 11 -3.14 -3.98 17.51
N SER A 12 -3.99 -4.58 18.36
CA SER A 12 -3.68 -4.78 19.80
C SER A 12 -2.56 -5.79 20.04
N THR A 13 -2.10 -6.51 19.02
CA THR A 13 -0.97 -7.44 19.07
C THR A 13 0.15 -6.98 18.14
N THR A 14 1.34 -7.59 18.25
CA THR A 14 2.44 -7.39 17.31
C THR A 14 2.55 -8.52 16.29
N ARG A 15 1.69 -9.55 16.38
CA ARG A 15 1.76 -10.78 15.59
C ARG A 15 0.85 -10.74 14.37
N TYR A 16 0.94 -9.71 13.58
CA TYR A 16 0.18 -9.56 12.34
C TYR A 16 1.05 -9.08 11.20
N ASN A 17 0.62 -9.28 9.97
CA ASN A 17 1.09 -8.58 8.77
C ASN A 17 -0.08 -8.58 7.77
N LEU A 18 -0.52 -7.40 7.34
CA LEU A 18 -1.70 -7.22 6.50
C LEU A 18 -1.35 -6.73 5.08
N HIS A 19 -0.05 -6.62 4.73
CA HIS A 19 0.36 -6.20 3.40
C HIS A 19 1.36 -7.18 2.80
N SER A 20 0.89 -7.94 1.81
CA SER A 20 1.70 -8.94 1.12
C SER A 20 1.20 -9.25 -0.28
N HIS A 21 2.15 -9.53 -1.17
CA HIS A 21 1.96 -9.81 -2.59
C HIS A 21 2.29 -11.27 -2.91
N THR A 22 1.57 -11.85 -3.87
CA THR A 22 1.70 -13.28 -4.18
C THR A 22 1.71 -13.51 -5.69
N GLN A 23 1.67 -14.79 -6.12
CA GLN A 23 1.57 -15.16 -7.54
C GLN A 23 0.37 -14.56 -8.28
N PHE A 24 -0.60 -13.98 -7.58
CA PHE A 24 -1.77 -13.34 -8.21
C PHE A 24 -1.49 -11.92 -8.69
N CYS A 25 -0.34 -11.36 -8.29
CA CYS A 25 0.17 -10.07 -8.79
C CYS A 25 1.68 -10.22 -9.07
N ASP A 26 2.53 -9.39 -8.54
CA ASP A 26 3.97 -9.41 -8.76
C ASP A 26 4.80 -10.07 -7.64
N GLY A 27 4.15 -10.68 -6.67
CA GLY A 27 4.80 -11.45 -5.61
C GLY A 27 5.54 -12.70 -6.12
N ARG A 28 6.63 -13.06 -5.47
CA ARG A 28 7.59 -14.10 -5.87
C ARG A 28 7.40 -15.40 -5.07
N GLY A 29 6.16 -15.74 -4.76
CA GLY A 29 5.82 -16.97 -4.07
C GLY A 29 4.34 -17.27 -4.19
N THR A 30 3.98 -18.55 -3.97
CA THR A 30 2.58 -18.96 -3.88
C THR A 30 1.99 -18.55 -2.53
N MET A 31 0.68 -18.36 -2.46
CA MET A 31 -0.01 -18.07 -1.19
C MET A 31 0.27 -19.15 -0.14
N ASP A 32 0.45 -20.41 -0.53
CA ASP A 32 0.81 -21.49 0.38
C ASP A 32 2.23 -21.33 0.96
N GLN A 33 3.17 -20.81 0.18
CA GLN A 33 4.53 -20.49 0.67
C GLN A 33 4.50 -19.35 1.68
N PHE A 34 3.73 -18.29 1.43
CA PHE A 34 3.52 -17.21 2.39
C PHE A 34 2.78 -17.69 3.65
N ALA A 35 1.76 -18.55 3.52
CA ALA A 35 1.07 -19.10 4.67
C ALA A 35 2.01 -19.93 5.56
N ARG A 36 2.87 -20.77 4.98
CA ARG A 36 3.91 -21.51 5.72
C ARG A 36 4.89 -20.56 6.41
N ALA A 37 5.32 -19.52 5.73
CA ALA A 37 6.21 -18.51 6.32
C ALA A 37 5.53 -17.77 7.50
N ALA A 38 4.24 -17.44 7.38
CA ALA A 38 3.48 -16.81 8.47
C ALA A 38 3.37 -17.72 9.70
N VAL A 39 3.09 -19.01 9.51
CA VAL A 39 3.09 -20.00 10.59
C VAL A 39 4.47 -20.10 11.25
N ALA A 40 5.53 -20.20 10.45
CA ALA A 40 6.90 -20.34 10.96
C ALA A 40 7.38 -19.07 11.72
N ALA A 41 6.92 -17.88 11.30
CA ALA A 41 7.20 -16.60 11.97
C ALA A 41 6.34 -16.35 13.23
N GLY A 42 5.39 -17.25 13.54
CA GLY A 42 4.48 -17.09 14.69
C GLY A 42 3.49 -15.93 14.53
N ILE A 43 3.21 -15.51 13.30
CA ILE A 43 2.17 -14.55 12.97
C ILE A 43 0.81 -15.17 13.29
N ARG A 44 -0.11 -14.38 13.82
CA ARG A 44 -1.47 -14.83 14.13
C ARG A 44 -2.53 -14.29 13.19
N HIS A 45 -2.30 -13.11 12.63
CA HIS A 45 -3.20 -12.44 11.68
C HIS A 45 -2.42 -12.10 10.42
N TYR A 46 -2.76 -12.72 9.31
CA TYR A 46 -2.06 -12.54 8.05
C TYR A 46 -3.02 -12.20 6.92
N GLY A 47 -2.79 -11.08 6.28
CA GLY A 47 -3.58 -10.64 5.13
C GLY A 47 -2.82 -10.81 3.82
N PHE A 48 -3.47 -11.42 2.85
CA PHE A 48 -3.05 -11.33 1.46
C PHE A 48 -3.67 -10.07 0.86
N SER A 49 -2.86 -9.21 0.26
CA SER A 49 -3.32 -7.94 -0.31
C SER A 49 -2.66 -7.69 -1.67
N PRO A 50 -2.88 -8.57 -2.67
CA PRO A 50 -2.32 -8.36 -3.99
C PRO A 50 -2.76 -7.02 -4.56
N HIS A 51 -1.96 -6.45 -5.48
CA HIS A 51 -2.37 -5.29 -6.27
C HIS A 51 -3.69 -5.57 -6.99
N SER A 52 -4.62 -4.65 -6.89
CA SER A 52 -5.96 -4.77 -7.47
C SER A 52 -5.93 -4.79 -9.00
N PRO A 53 -6.96 -5.33 -9.66
CA PRO A 53 -7.19 -5.03 -11.05
C PRO A 53 -7.26 -3.52 -11.31
N VAL A 54 -6.74 -3.11 -12.46
CA VAL A 54 -6.86 -1.74 -13.00
C VAL A 54 -7.38 -1.79 -14.44
N PRO A 55 -8.01 -0.73 -14.98
CA PRO A 55 -8.65 -0.75 -16.30
C PRO A 55 -7.67 -0.62 -17.48
N PHE A 56 -6.41 -1.02 -17.29
CA PHE A 56 -5.36 -1.04 -18.31
C PHE A 56 -4.35 -2.16 -18.01
N ASP A 57 -3.56 -2.56 -19.00
CA ASP A 57 -2.54 -3.59 -18.82
C ASP A 57 -1.35 -3.09 -18.01
N THR A 58 -0.95 -3.87 -17.02
CA THR A 58 0.22 -3.64 -16.15
C THR A 58 0.86 -4.98 -15.80
N PRO A 59 2.19 -5.03 -15.62
CA PRO A 59 2.87 -6.26 -15.23
C PRO A 59 2.75 -6.59 -13.73
N CYS A 60 2.23 -5.66 -12.91
CA CYS A 60 2.24 -5.78 -11.45
C CYS A 60 0.87 -6.15 -10.89
N ASN A 61 -0.22 -5.68 -11.49
CA ASN A 61 -1.56 -5.84 -10.96
C ASN A 61 -2.17 -7.21 -11.33
N MET A 62 -3.03 -7.69 -10.44
CA MET A 62 -3.84 -8.88 -10.68
C MET A 62 -4.81 -8.61 -11.84
N LYS A 63 -5.03 -9.60 -12.70
CA LYS A 63 -6.07 -9.50 -13.73
C LYS A 63 -7.45 -9.69 -13.11
N ALA A 64 -8.44 -8.99 -13.63
CA ALA A 64 -9.82 -9.11 -13.12
C ALA A 64 -10.33 -10.56 -13.18
N ASP A 65 -9.96 -11.33 -14.22
CA ASP A 65 -10.34 -12.73 -14.38
C ASP A 65 -9.70 -13.67 -13.34
N ASP A 66 -8.59 -13.26 -12.69
CA ASP A 66 -7.91 -14.06 -11.67
C ASP A 66 -8.49 -13.85 -10.27
N VAL A 67 -9.34 -12.84 -10.06
CA VAL A 67 -9.93 -12.52 -8.74
C VAL A 67 -10.71 -13.70 -8.13
N PRO A 68 -11.56 -14.44 -8.87
CA PRO A 68 -12.23 -15.61 -8.31
C PRO A 68 -11.26 -16.69 -7.85
N ALA A 69 -10.18 -16.92 -8.59
CA ALA A 69 -9.16 -17.90 -8.22
C ALA A 69 -8.37 -17.46 -6.97
N TYR A 70 -8.06 -16.17 -6.86
CA TYR A 70 -7.46 -15.56 -5.66
C TYR A 70 -8.33 -15.81 -4.42
N LEU A 71 -9.61 -15.46 -4.47
CA LEU A 71 -10.54 -15.65 -3.34
C LEU A 71 -10.71 -17.13 -2.96
N ALA A 72 -10.81 -18.02 -3.96
CA ALA A 72 -10.87 -19.46 -3.73
C ALA A 72 -9.60 -20.00 -3.05
N GLU A 73 -8.43 -19.46 -3.41
CA GLU A 73 -7.16 -19.85 -2.79
C GLU A 73 -7.05 -19.37 -1.34
N VAL A 74 -7.55 -18.16 -1.00
CA VAL A 74 -7.65 -17.72 0.40
C VAL A 74 -8.48 -18.71 1.22
N GLU A 75 -9.65 -19.12 0.70
CA GLU A 75 -10.51 -20.09 1.38
C GLU A 75 -9.85 -21.48 1.55
N ARG A 76 -9.05 -21.88 0.56
CA ARG A 76 -8.25 -23.12 0.66
C ARG A 76 -7.21 -23.01 1.77
N ILE A 77 -6.50 -21.88 1.85
CA ILE A 77 -5.49 -21.60 2.88
C ILE A 77 -6.12 -21.57 4.27
N ARG A 78 -7.25 -20.90 4.44
CA ARG A 78 -8.01 -20.87 5.71
C ARG A 78 -8.34 -22.26 6.24
N LYS A 79 -8.76 -23.17 5.34
CA LYS A 79 -9.08 -24.56 5.71
C LYS A 79 -7.85 -25.40 6.02
N LYS A 80 -6.70 -25.05 5.44
CA LYS A 80 -5.46 -25.83 5.59
C LYS A 80 -4.67 -25.48 6.85
N TYR A 81 -4.74 -24.24 7.29
CA TYR A 81 -3.95 -23.73 8.41
C TYR A 81 -4.88 -23.16 9.47
N ASP A 82 -4.81 -23.68 10.69
CA ASP A 82 -5.68 -23.33 11.83
C ASP A 82 -5.00 -22.44 12.89
N THR A 83 -3.67 -22.28 12.81
CA THR A 83 -2.87 -21.50 13.77
C THR A 83 -2.76 -20.02 13.42
N VAL A 84 -3.12 -19.64 12.19
CA VAL A 84 -3.08 -18.27 11.66
C VAL A 84 -4.46 -17.92 11.10
N GLN A 85 -4.98 -16.76 11.50
CA GLN A 85 -6.17 -16.19 10.87
C GLN A 85 -5.76 -15.51 9.58
N PHE A 86 -6.18 -16.06 8.43
CA PHE A 86 -5.91 -15.50 7.11
C PHE A 86 -7.04 -14.60 6.63
N TYR A 87 -6.69 -13.48 5.97
CA TYR A 87 -7.64 -12.51 5.46
C TYR A 87 -7.48 -12.30 3.96
N ALA A 88 -8.62 -12.18 3.26
CA ALA A 88 -8.69 -11.78 1.87
C ALA A 88 -8.70 -10.25 1.79
N GLY A 89 -7.54 -9.67 1.60
CA GLY A 89 -7.40 -8.23 1.37
C GLY A 89 -7.15 -7.91 -0.09
N MET A 90 -6.99 -6.64 -0.38
CA MET A 90 -6.56 -6.15 -1.69
C MET A 90 -5.93 -4.76 -1.53
N GLU A 91 -4.78 -4.54 -2.15
CA GLU A 91 -4.22 -3.21 -2.28
C GLU A 91 -4.80 -2.56 -3.55
N ILE A 92 -5.68 -1.59 -3.33
CA ILE A 92 -6.49 -0.99 -4.39
C ILE A 92 -5.88 0.33 -4.83
N ASP A 93 -5.56 0.40 -6.12
CA ASP A 93 -5.06 1.61 -6.77
C ASP A 93 -6.15 2.67 -6.93
N TYR A 94 -5.87 3.89 -6.48
CA TYR A 94 -6.72 5.03 -6.72
C TYR A 94 -6.27 5.78 -7.98
N LEU A 95 -7.03 5.63 -9.05
CA LEU A 95 -6.81 6.31 -10.33
C LEU A 95 -7.63 7.60 -10.46
N GLY A 96 -8.53 7.85 -9.52
CA GLY A 96 -9.45 8.99 -9.54
C GLY A 96 -10.84 8.59 -9.05
N PRO A 97 -11.84 9.49 -9.15
CA PRO A 97 -13.20 9.22 -8.64
C PRO A 97 -13.89 8.04 -9.34
N ASP A 98 -13.48 7.72 -10.57
CA ASP A 98 -14.08 6.65 -11.37
C ASP A 98 -13.42 5.28 -11.16
N TRP A 99 -12.29 5.21 -10.42
CA TRP A 99 -11.62 3.97 -10.08
C TRP A 99 -10.77 4.11 -8.82
N GLY A 100 -11.15 3.40 -7.77
CA GLY A 100 -10.46 3.41 -6.48
C GLY A 100 -11.20 2.56 -5.46
N PRO A 101 -10.78 2.58 -4.19
CA PRO A 101 -11.36 1.71 -3.15
C PRO A 101 -12.89 1.83 -2.99
N SER A 102 -13.47 2.98 -3.21
CA SER A 102 -14.92 3.21 -3.15
C SER A 102 -15.69 2.76 -4.40
N HIS A 103 -15.00 2.26 -5.43
CA HIS A 103 -15.66 1.81 -6.67
C HIS A 103 -16.52 0.56 -6.41
N PRO A 104 -17.78 0.48 -6.97
CA PRO A 104 -18.70 -0.65 -6.72
C PRO A 104 -18.14 -2.03 -7.06
N TYR A 105 -17.20 -2.13 -7.99
CA TYR A 105 -16.52 -3.36 -8.33
C TYR A 105 -15.89 -4.01 -7.08
N PHE A 106 -15.14 -3.26 -6.29
CA PHE A 106 -14.45 -3.78 -5.11
C PHE A 106 -15.43 -4.09 -3.96
N ALA A 107 -16.48 -3.29 -3.79
CA ALA A 107 -17.53 -3.57 -2.81
C ALA A 107 -18.25 -4.90 -3.06
N GLY A 108 -18.29 -5.37 -4.32
CA GLY A 108 -18.89 -6.64 -4.71
C GLY A 108 -18.00 -7.88 -4.46
N LEU A 109 -16.71 -7.71 -4.11
CA LEU A 109 -15.76 -8.83 -4.01
C LEU A 109 -15.78 -9.56 -2.67
N ASN A 110 -16.51 -9.07 -1.65
CA ASN A 110 -16.53 -9.63 -0.29
C ASN A 110 -15.13 -9.78 0.32
N LEU A 111 -14.27 -8.79 0.13
CA LEU A 111 -12.97 -8.72 0.79
C LEU A 111 -13.16 -8.53 2.30
N ASP A 112 -12.21 -9.01 3.11
CA ASP A 112 -12.22 -8.74 4.56
C ASP A 112 -11.77 -7.32 4.85
N TYR A 113 -10.80 -6.79 4.06
CA TYR A 113 -10.26 -5.43 4.18
C TYR A 113 -9.65 -4.95 2.88
N CYS A 114 -9.43 -3.64 2.80
CA CYS A 114 -8.78 -2.99 1.66
C CYS A 114 -7.65 -2.06 2.13
N ILE A 115 -6.54 -2.06 1.39
CA ILE A 115 -5.50 -1.04 1.47
C ILE A 115 -5.71 -0.08 0.30
N GLY A 116 -5.75 1.22 0.56
CA GLY A 116 -5.81 2.23 -0.50
C GLY A 116 -4.42 2.76 -0.81
N SER A 117 -4.03 2.77 -2.08
CA SER A 117 -2.70 3.20 -2.52
C SER A 117 -2.75 4.01 -3.83
N VAL A 118 -1.71 4.80 -4.08
CA VAL A 118 -1.51 5.52 -5.34
C VAL A 118 -0.17 5.09 -5.93
N HIS A 119 -0.20 4.27 -6.99
CA HIS A 119 1.00 3.85 -7.71
C HIS A 119 1.09 4.46 -9.10
N PHE A 120 -0.03 4.93 -9.65
CA PHE A 120 -0.11 5.44 -11.00
C PHE A 120 -0.60 6.88 -11.02
N LEU A 121 0.06 7.71 -11.84
CA LEU A 121 -0.36 9.07 -12.10
C LEU A 121 -0.68 9.26 -13.59
N PRO A 122 -1.59 10.18 -13.94
CA PRO A 122 -1.83 10.51 -15.34
C PRO A 122 -0.59 11.17 -15.93
N ALA A 123 -0.24 10.82 -17.17
CA ALA A 123 0.78 11.52 -17.91
C ALA A 123 0.39 12.99 -18.10
N LYS A 124 1.36 13.90 -18.07
CA LYS A 124 1.10 15.34 -18.13
C LYS A 124 0.45 15.78 -19.46
N SER A 125 0.84 15.13 -20.55
CA SER A 125 0.30 15.39 -21.91
C SER A 125 -0.96 14.60 -22.25
N ASP A 126 -1.26 13.53 -21.50
CA ASP A 126 -2.43 12.66 -21.73
C ASP A 126 -2.99 12.14 -20.40
N SER A 127 -4.01 12.78 -19.91
CA SER A 127 -4.65 12.43 -18.63
C SER A 127 -5.32 11.05 -18.60
N LYS A 128 -5.49 10.39 -19.74
CA LYS A 128 -6.04 9.03 -19.84
C LYS A 128 -4.96 7.96 -19.73
N ARG A 129 -3.70 8.33 -19.92
CA ARG A 129 -2.56 7.42 -19.81
C ARG A 129 -2.02 7.47 -18.39
N PHE A 130 -2.13 6.36 -17.67
CA PHE A 130 -1.57 6.20 -16.33
C PHE A 130 -0.15 5.63 -16.40
N VAL A 131 0.75 6.20 -15.60
CA VAL A 131 2.18 5.89 -15.55
C VAL A 131 2.54 5.49 -14.12
N ASP A 132 3.22 4.34 -13.98
CA ASP A 132 3.75 3.87 -12.71
C ASP A 132 4.84 4.81 -12.17
N VAL A 133 4.62 5.35 -10.98
CA VAL A 133 5.57 6.25 -10.29
C VAL A 133 6.25 5.59 -9.08
N ASP A 134 5.89 4.34 -8.78
CA ASP A 134 6.40 3.57 -7.64
C ASP A 134 7.51 2.58 -8.02
N GLY A 135 7.76 2.37 -9.29
CA GLY A 135 8.74 1.44 -9.81
C GLY A 135 10.19 1.78 -9.44
N ARG A 136 11.13 1.09 -10.09
CA ARG A 136 12.57 1.31 -9.85
C ARG A 136 12.97 2.76 -10.16
N PRO A 137 13.93 3.34 -9.39
CA PRO A 137 14.35 4.73 -9.58
C PRO A 137 14.81 5.06 -11.00
N GLU A 138 15.52 4.15 -11.68
CA GLU A 138 15.99 4.38 -13.06
C GLU A 138 14.81 4.47 -14.04
N ARG A 139 13.75 3.67 -13.80
CA ARG A 139 12.54 3.69 -14.61
C ARG A 139 11.72 4.95 -14.33
N PHE A 140 11.68 5.38 -13.07
CA PHE A 140 11.05 6.64 -12.72
C PHE A 140 11.71 7.83 -13.44
N VAL A 141 13.06 7.89 -13.47
CA VAL A 141 13.80 8.92 -14.22
C VAL A 141 13.44 8.90 -15.70
N GLN A 142 13.40 7.71 -16.32
CA GLN A 142 12.97 7.58 -17.71
C GLN A 142 11.54 8.13 -17.92
N TYR A 143 10.62 7.79 -17.03
CA TYR A 143 9.23 8.24 -17.14
C TYR A 143 9.04 9.73 -16.86
N MET A 144 9.90 10.35 -16.05
CA MET A 144 9.93 11.80 -15.90
C MET A 144 10.16 12.50 -17.24
N HIS A 145 11.12 12.00 -18.04
CA HIS A 145 11.38 12.54 -19.39
C HIS A 145 10.27 12.23 -20.39
N GLU A 146 9.74 11.00 -20.34
CA GLU A 146 8.84 10.51 -21.38
C GLU A 146 7.39 10.98 -21.21
N TYR A 147 6.92 11.12 -19.95
CA TYR A 147 5.50 11.35 -19.63
C TYR A 147 5.20 12.59 -18.80
N PHE A 148 6.21 13.19 -18.18
CA PHE A 148 5.99 14.25 -17.21
C PHE A 148 6.75 15.56 -17.54
N ASP A 149 7.36 15.67 -18.75
CA ASP A 149 8.10 16.87 -19.20
C ASP A 149 9.19 17.32 -18.20
N ASP A 150 9.80 16.38 -17.47
CA ASP A 150 10.73 16.63 -16.36
C ASP A 150 10.16 17.49 -15.21
N ASP A 151 8.84 17.60 -15.11
CA ASP A 151 8.16 18.38 -14.09
C ASP A 151 7.91 17.54 -12.82
N ILE A 152 8.91 17.47 -11.96
CA ILE A 152 8.84 16.72 -10.71
C ILE A 152 7.85 17.35 -9.71
N GLU A 153 7.60 18.66 -9.80
CA GLU A 153 6.64 19.36 -8.96
C GLU A 153 5.22 18.86 -9.27
N TYR A 154 4.85 18.80 -10.56
CA TYR A 154 3.59 18.18 -11.01
C TYR A 154 3.41 16.75 -10.45
N VAL A 155 4.43 15.90 -10.56
CA VAL A 155 4.35 14.49 -10.13
C VAL A 155 4.09 14.40 -8.63
N VAL A 156 4.80 15.16 -7.82
CA VAL A 156 4.65 15.16 -6.36
C VAL A 156 3.30 15.74 -5.94
N GLU A 157 2.91 16.89 -6.50
CA GLU A 157 1.62 17.53 -6.22
C GLU A 157 0.46 16.62 -6.59
N GLU A 158 0.51 15.98 -7.78
CA GLU A 158 -0.54 15.09 -8.25
C GLU A 158 -0.64 13.82 -7.38
N PHE A 159 0.50 13.26 -6.94
CA PHE A 159 0.51 12.14 -6.01
C PHE A 159 -0.20 12.49 -4.69
N TYR A 160 0.18 13.58 -4.05
CA TYR A 160 -0.42 13.98 -2.77
C TYR A 160 -1.87 14.43 -2.92
N ARG A 161 -2.21 15.12 -3.99
CA ARG A 161 -3.57 15.51 -4.32
C ARG A 161 -4.50 14.30 -4.49
N ARG A 162 -4.03 13.25 -5.18
CA ARG A 162 -4.78 11.99 -5.36
C ARG A 162 -4.89 11.22 -4.07
N SER A 163 -3.82 11.12 -3.30
CA SER A 163 -3.85 10.48 -1.98
C SER A 163 -4.85 11.17 -1.05
N SER A 164 -4.87 12.50 -1.00
CA SER A 164 -5.86 13.27 -0.27
C SER A 164 -7.30 13.05 -0.78
N ALA A 165 -7.49 13.00 -2.09
CA ALA A 165 -8.80 12.72 -2.69
C ALA A 165 -9.28 11.31 -2.34
N MET A 166 -8.40 10.30 -2.36
CA MET A 166 -8.69 8.94 -1.94
C MET A 166 -9.10 8.87 -0.46
N VAL A 167 -8.34 9.53 0.43
CA VAL A 167 -8.67 9.59 1.86
C VAL A 167 -10.06 10.18 2.09
N ARG A 168 -10.38 11.28 1.40
CA ARG A 168 -11.71 11.91 1.51
C ARG A 168 -12.84 11.06 0.91
N ALA A 169 -12.56 10.28 -0.13
CA ALA A 169 -13.53 9.37 -0.75
C ALA A 169 -13.79 8.13 0.12
N GLY A 170 -12.80 7.68 0.89
CA GLY A 170 -12.90 6.49 1.74
C GLY A 170 -13.01 5.17 0.96
N GLY A 171 -13.63 4.15 1.59
CA GLY A 171 -13.84 2.83 0.98
C GLY A 171 -12.68 1.86 1.21
N PHE A 172 -11.76 2.17 2.11
CA PHE A 172 -10.64 1.31 2.50
C PHE A 172 -10.37 1.41 4.00
N ASP A 173 -9.65 0.41 4.53
CA ASP A 173 -9.37 0.27 5.96
C ASP A 173 -8.00 0.82 6.35
N ILE A 174 -7.01 0.70 5.46
CA ILE A 174 -5.61 1.06 5.69
C ILE A 174 -5.11 1.93 4.53
N LEU A 175 -4.53 3.08 4.83
CA LEU A 175 -3.80 3.89 3.85
C LEU A 175 -2.39 3.32 3.69
N GLY A 176 -2.05 2.82 2.52
CA GLY A 176 -0.73 2.28 2.19
C GLY A 176 0.31 3.39 2.04
N HIS A 177 1.53 3.14 2.47
CA HIS A 177 2.79 3.88 2.26
C HIS A 177 2.65 5.35 1.76
N LEU A 178 1.93 6.16 2.52
CA LEU A 178 1.37 7.48 2.14
C LEU A 178 2.36 8.51 1.56
N ASP A 179 3.67 8.40 1.80
CA ASP A 179 4.70 9.32 1.29
C ASP A 179 5.74 8.64 0.38
N LYS A 180 5.40 7.47 -0.19
CA LYS A 180 6.32 6.63 -0.95
C LYS A 180 6.93 7.33 -2.17
N ILE A 181 6.22 8.25 -2.79
CA ILE A 181 6.74 9.10 -3.88
C ILE A 181 8.07 9.80 -3.52
N GLY A 182 8.28 10.10 -2.23
CA GLY A 182 9.49 10.74 -1.72
C GLY A 182 10.77 9.98 -2.02
N ALA A 183 10.71 8.64 -2.14
CA ALA A 183 11.89 7.84 -2.50
C ALA A 183 12.36 8.14 -3.93
N ASN A 184 11.46 8.01 -4.91
CA ASN A 184 11.77 8.25 -6.32
C ASN A 184 11.99 9.73 -6.61
N ALA A 185 11.21 10.62 -6.00
CA ALA A 185 11.40 12.07 -6.13
C ALA A 185 12.77 12.51 -5.58
N SER A 186 13.23 11.96 -4.44
CA SER A 186 14.55 12.26 -3.88
C SER A 186 15.70 11.68 -4.70
N HIS A 187 15.48 10.56 -5.39
CA HIS A 187 16.43 10.02 -6.34
C HIS A 187 16.57 10.94 -7.56
N TYR A 188 15.45 11.42 -8.11
CA TYR A 188 15.42 12.31 -9.26
C TYR A 188 15.99 13.71 -8.92
N LEU A 189 15.56 14.29 -7.80
CA LEU A 189 16.00 15.59 -7.33
C LEU A 189 16.42 15.53 -5.85
N PRO A 190 17.72 15.31 -5.55
CA PRO A 190 18.20 15.22 -4.18
C PRO A 190 17.83 16.46 -3.35
N GLY A 191 17.25 16.21 -2.17
CA GLY A 191 16.85 17.27 -1.24
C GLY A 191 15.47 17.87 -1.51
N ILE A 192 14.68 17.31 -2.43
CA ILE A 192 13.31 17.74 -2.75
C ILE A 192 12.40 17.77 -1.52
N GLU A 193 12.49 16.77 -0.64
CA GLU A 193 11.67 16.67 0.59
C GLU A 193 11.91 17.84 1.58
N ARG A 194 12.99 18.60 1.40
CA ARG A 194 13.26 19.81 2.18
C ARG A 194 12.64 21.07 1.58
N ARG A 195 12.14 21.00 0.35
CA ARG A 195 11.46 22.12 -0.30
C ARG A 195 10.15 22.43 0.45
N ARG A 196 9.83 23.72 0.54
CA ARG A 196 8.63 24.15 1.27
C ARG A 196 7.37 23.60 0.62
N TRP A 197 7.22 23.74 -0.68
CA TRP A 197 6.05 23.26 -1.42
C TRP A 197 5.86 21.74 -1.27
N TYR A 198 6.95 20.93 -1.27
CA TYR A 198 6.86 19.48 -1.03
C TYR A 198 6.26 19.18 0.36
N ARG A 199 6.76 19.88 1.39
CA ARG A 199 6.25 19.71 2.75
C ARG A 199 4.82 20.20 2.88
N ASP A 200 4.45 21.29 2.22
CA ASP A 200 3.09 21.81 2.23
C ASP A 200 2.11 20.78 1.63
N CYS A 201 2.49 20.04 0.56
CA CYS A 201 1.69 18.95 -0.01
C CYS A 201 1.56 17.75 0.95
N LEU A 202 2.67 17.31 1.55
CA LEU A 202 2.68 16.21 2.52
C LEU A 202 1.86 16.59 3.77
N ASP A 203 2.02 17.81 4.28
CA ASP A 203 1.29 18.30 5.44
C ASP A 203 -0.22 18.34 5.19
N ALA A 204 -0.66 18.74 4.01
CA ALA A 204 -2.07 18.73 3.62
C ALA A 204 -2.67 17.31 3.64
N LEU A 205 -1.93 16.31 3.08
CA LEU A 205 -2.37 14.91 3.16
C LEU A 205 -2.44 14.42 4.61
N VAL A 206 -1.42 14.73 5.43
CA VAL A 206 -1.40 14.31 6.84
C VAL A 206 -2.57 14.94 7.62
N ASP A 207 -2.95 16.18 7.32
CA ASP A 207 -4.13 16.82 7.93
C ASP A 207 -5.43 16.12 7.51
N ASP A 208 -5.60 15.75 6.24
CA ASP A 208 -6.73 14.95 5.77
C ASP A 208 -6.81 13.58 6.47
N VAL A 209 -5.67 12.91 6.63
CA VAL A 209 -5.57 11.62 7.33
C VAL A 209 -5.98 11.76 8.80
N ILE A 210 -5.48 12.76 9.51
CA ILE A 210 -5.86 13.03 10.90
C ILE A 210 -7.35 13.31 11.02
N ALA A 211 -7.91 14.09 10.09
CA ALA A 211 -9.33 14.42 10.08
C ALA A 211 -10.21 13.19 9.79
N SER A 212 -9.77 12.28 8.93
CA SER A 212 -10.51 11.07 8.58
C SER A 212 -10.46 9.99 9.65
N GLY A 213 -9.38 9.91 10.42
CA GLY A 213 -9.11 8.84 11.39
C GLY A 213 -8.83 7.47 10.77
N VAL A 214 -8.58 7.40 9.45
CA VAL A 214 -8.24 6.14 8.76
C VAL A 214 -6.92 5.57 9.30
N CYS A 215 -6.82 4.25 9.39
CA CYS A 215 -5.57 3.59 9.77
C CYS A 215 -4.48 3.86 8.71
N VAL A 216 -3.27 4.17 9.17
CA VAL A 216 -2.12 4.39 8.28
C VAL A 216 -1.11 3.27 8.44
N GLU A 217 -0.62 2.80 7.32
CA GLU A 217 0.46 1.83 7.29
C GLU A 217 1.81 2.46 7.64
N ILE A 218 2.58 1.79 8.50
CA ILE A 218 4.04 1.93 8.57
C ILE A 218 4.62 0.80 7.72
N ASN A 219 4.98 1.14 6.49
CA ASN A 219 5.52 0.20 5.51
C ASN A 219 7.03 0.06 5.65
N THR A 220 7.50 -1.16 5.85
CA THR A 220 8.92 -1.43 6.14
C THR A 220 9.67 -2.09 4.97
N LYS A 221 9.05 -2.22 3.79
CA LYS A 221 9.61 -2.87 2.59
C LYS A 221 11.01 -2.37 2.24
N SER A 222 11.19 -1.05 2.25
CA SER A 222 12.43 -0.42 1.81
C SER A 222 13.51 -0.30 2.89
N LEU A 223 13.18 -0.58 4.16
CA LEU A 223 14.10 -0.37 5.28
C LEU A 223 15.45 -1.08 5.07
N ARG A 224 15.40 -2.34 4.65
CA ARG A 224 16.61 -3.16 4.48
C ARG A 224 17.49 -2.69 3.33
N GLN A 225 16.91 -2.12 2.27
CA GLN A 225 17.63 -1.76 1.05
C GLN A 225 18.12 -0.30 1.09
N THR A 226 17.31 0.61 1.63
CA THR A 226 17.53 2.05 1.56
C THR A 226 17.56 2.74 2.92
N GLY A 227 17.26 2.02 4.00
CA GLY A 227 17.09 2.61 5.34
C GLY A 227 15.80 3.42 5.50
N ARG A 228 14.86 3.35 4.55
CA ARG A 228 13.59 4.12 4.59
C ARG A 228 12.42 3.25 4.98
N ILE A 229 11.52 3.86 5.74
CA ILE A 229 10.13 3.38 5.94
C ILE A 229 9.16 4.40 5.33
N PHE A 230 7.93 4.00 5.13
CA PHE A 230 6.86 4.88 4.65
C PHE A 230 5.65 4.78 5.60
N PRO A 231 5.20 5.91 6.19
CA PRO A 231 5.79 7.23 6.04
C PRO A 231 7.10 7.41 6.84
N ALA A 232 7.81 8.51 6.53
CA ALA A 232 9.00 8.92 7.26
C ALA A 232 8.73 9.02 8.77
N GLU A 233 9.75 8.72 9.62
CA GLU A 233 9.59 8.68 11.08
C GLU A 233 8.99 9.95 11.68
N SER A 234 9.31 11.12 11.13
CA SER A 234 8.72 12.39 11.59
C SER A 234 7.20 12.46 11.36
N VAL A 235 6.73 11.85 10.26
CA VAL A 235 5.31 11.73 9.95
C VAL A 235 4.66 10.68 10.86
N VAL A 236 5.30 9.51 11.06
CA VAL A 236 4.85 8.50 12.05
C VAL A 236 4.65 9.15 13.40
N ALA A 237 5.64 9.91 13.90
CA ALA A 237 5.56 10.58 15.20
C ALA A 237 4.43 11.63 15.29
N ARG A 238 4.08 12.28 14.17
CA ARG A 238 2.95 13.22 14.09
C ARG A 238 1.61 12.49 14.16
N LEU A 239 1.45 11.42 13.37
CA LEU A 239 0.26 10.58 13.34
C LEU A 239 0.01 9.91 14.70
N TYR A 240 1.06 9.35 15.31
CA TYR A 240 1.00 8.74 16.64
C TYR A 240 0.51 9.73 17.70
N ARG A 241 1.08 10.95 17.73
CA ARG A 241 0.62 12.01 18.65
C ARG A 241 -0.82 12.43 18.41
N ALA A 242 -1.29 12.39 17.17
CA ALA A 242 -2.67 12.64 16.79
C ALA A 242 -3.61 11.45 17.06
N ARG A 243 -3.08 10.32 17.57
CA ARG A 243 -3.82 9.07 17.84
C ARG A 243 -4.47 8.45 16.61
N VAL A 244 -3.87 8.65 15.44
CA VAL A 244 -4.24 7.92 14.23
C VAL A 244 -3.86 6.46 14.41
N PRO A 245 -4.73 5.48 14.13
CA PRO A 245 -4.37 4.06 14.16
C PRO A 245 -3.21 3.78 13.18
N LEU A 246 -2.21 3.00 13.63
CA LEU A 246 -1.01 2.69 12.83
C LEU A 246 -0.84 1.18 12.70
N ALA A 247 -0.70 0.69 11.46
CA ALA A 247 -0.49 -0.73 11.13
C ALA A 247 0.92 -0.93 10.57
N VAL A 248 1.75 -1.74 11.22
CA VAL A 248 3.12 -2.02 10.75
C VAL A 248 3.12 -3.24 9.85
N ASN A 249 3.43 -3.06 8.56
CA ASN A 249 3.44 -4.12 7.56
C ASN A 249 4.78 -4.17 6.81
N SER A 250 5.09 -5.34 6.25
CA SER A 250 6.33 -5.54 5.49
C SER A 250 6.18 -5.29 3.99
N ASP A 251 4.96 -5.24 3.46
CA ASP A 251 4.68 -5.14 2.02
C ASP A 251 5.55 -6.15 1.25
N THR A 252 5.53 -7.40 1.75
CA THR A 252 6.45 -8.40 1.28
C THR A 252 6.02 -9.00 -0.06
N HIS A 253 7.01 -9.16 -0.96
CA HIS A 253 6.86 -9.86 -2.24
C HIS A 253 7.57 -11.22 -2.22
N TYR A 254 8.21 -11.57 -1.11
CA TYR A 254 8.97 -12.82 -0.93
C TYR A 254 8.61 -13.49 0.39
N PRO A 255 8.34 -14.81 0.41
CA PRO A 255 7.97 -15.52 1.64
C PRO A 255 9.01 -15.42 2.76
N ASP A 256 10.29 -15.37 2.42
CA ASP A 256 11.41 -15.25 3.37
C ASP A 256 11.58 -13.84 3.97
N LEU A 257 10.89 -12.86 3.42
CA LEU A 257 10.88 -11.46 3.89
C LEU A 257 9.60 -11.08 4.63
N ILE A 258 8.80 -12.06 5.06
CA ILE A 258 7.45 -11.86 5.61
C ILE A 258 7.40 -10.92 6.83
N ASP A 259 8.47 -10.85 7.60
CA ASP A 259 8.60 -9.98 8.80
C ASP A 259 9.72 -8.93 8.65
N SER A 260 10.19 -8.71 7.41
CA SER A 260 11.31 -7.81 7.13
C SER A 260 11.03 -6.38 7.57
N GLY A 261 11.90 -5.84 8.45
CA GLY A 261 11.80 -4.47 8.96
C GLY A 261 10.69 -4.23 9.98
N ARG A 262 9.72 -5.12 10.16
CA ARG A 262 8.58 -4.93 11.07
C ARG A 262 9.01 -4.72 12.54
N PRO A 263 10.01 -5.43 13.09
CA PRO A 263 10.47 -5.13 14.46
C PRO A 263 10.91 -3.68 14.65
N TYR A 264 11.53 -3.08 13.64
CA TYR A 264 11.87 -1.65 13.67
C TYR A 264 10.62 -0.78 13.62
N GLY A 265 9.70 -1.01 12.68
CA GLY A 265 8.44 -0.25 12.59
C GLY A 265 7.63 -0.31 13.90
N LEU A 266 7.55 -1.49 14.53
CA LEU A 266 6.88 -1.69 15.82
C LEU A 266 7.56 -0.93 16.96
N SER A 267 8.87 -0.71 16.91
CA SER A 267 9.59 0.05 17.93
C SER A 267 9.30 1.57 17.91
N LEU A 268 8.61 2.05 16.88
CA LEU A 268 8.19 3.45 16.75
C LEU A 268 6.83 3.74 17.40
N LEU A 269 6.11 2.70 17.81
CA LEU A 269 4.80 2.77 18.48
C LEU A 269 4.95 2.65 20.00
#